data_b5e12e2805b6e21069252d638ba49227
#
_entry.id   b5e12e2805b6e21069252d638ba49227
#
_cell.length_a   1.000
_cell.length_b   1.000
_cell.length_c   1.000
_cell.angle_alpha   90.00
_cell.angle_beta   90.00
_cell.angle_gamma   90.00
#
_symmetry.space_group_name_H-M   'P 1'
#
loop_
_entity.id
_entity.type
_entity.pdbx_description
1 polymer ?
#
loop_
_entity_poly.entity_id
_entity_poly.type
_entity_poly.pdbx_seq_one_letter_code
_entity_poly.pdbx_strand_id
1 'polypeptide(L)'
;MTGLLSQAILLVDGYNVIGAWPELIQLRDTQGLDIARSQLAETLANYSAYKGFETLLVFDAYGQPQTHRSEKFTQHLSIHYTSFGQTADSYIEISCAKFRNDIRKFEKRLIVATSDRTQRLTVVGYGAEWMSATQLGSDVNLSVQKVKHRQKPQKRSKQRFLSKSLNPETQAKLAKLRLNLMD
;
A
#
# COMPACT_ATOMS: atom_id res chain seq x y z
N MET A 1 6.12 20.08 11.13
CA MET A 1 5.91 18.88 10.29
C MET A 1 4.67 18.17 10.79
N THR A 2 3.53 18.42 10.18
CA THR A 2 2.30 17.69 10.44
C THR A 2 2.47 16.31 9.81
N GLY A 3 2.89 15.32 10.62
CA GLY A 3 2.83 13.92 10.23
C GLY A 3 1.37 13.63 9.90
N LEU A 4 1.09 13.24 8.66
CA LEU A 4 -0.21 12.70 8.27
C LEU A 4 -0.50 11.55 9.20
N LEU A 5 -1.44 11.74 10.13
CA LEU A 5 -1.91 10.68 11.01
C LEU A 5 -2.37 9.52 10.11
N SER A 6 -1.84 8.33 10.37
CA SER A 6 -2.23 7.12 9.65
C SER A 6 -3.75 6.97 9.71
N GLN A 7 -4.40 6.90 8.54
CA GLN A 7 -5.86 6.83 8.45
C GLN A 7 -6.42 5.46 8.84
N ALA A 8 -5.60 4.41 8.76
CA ALA A 8 -6.00 3.05 9.12
C ALA A 8 -4.80 2.20 9.56
N ILE A 9 -5.11 1.18 10.36
CA ILE A 9 -4.22 0.06 10.65
C ILE A 9 -4.69 -1.10 9.78
N LEU A 10 -3.78 -1.68 8.99
CA LEU A 10 -4.03 -2.82 8.13
C LEU A 10 -3.29 -4.05 8.68
N LEU A 11 -4.03 -5.07 9.11
CA LEU A 11 -3.48 -6.37 9.47
C LEU A 11 -3.61 -7.31 8.26
N VAL A 12 -2.53 -7.97 7.89
CA VAL A 12 -2.49 -8.85 6.72
C VAL A 12 -2.01 -10.23 7.13
N ASP A 13 -2.81 -11.25 6.83
CA ASP A 13 -2.38 -12.64 6.88
C ASP A 13 -1.50 -12.92 5.66
N GLY A 14 -0.18 -13.00 5.87
CA GLY A 14 0.79 -13.08 4.79
C GLY A 14 0.65 -14.35 3.95
N TYR A 15 0.48 -15.51 4.57
CA TYR A 15 0.36 -16.77 3.81
C TYR A 15 -0.96 -16.90 3.08
N ASN A 16 -2.03 -16.35 3.63
CA ASN A 16 -3.32 -16.29 2.96
C ASN A 16 -3.24 -15.44 1.69
N VAL A 17 -2.54 -14.29 1.75
CA VAL A 17 -2.32 -13.44 0.59
C VAL A 17 -1.38 -14.09 -0.43
N ILE A 18 -0.27 -14.71 -0.01
CA ILE A 18 0.63 -15.45 -0.91
C ILE A 18 -0.13 -16.57 -1.64
N GLY A 19 -1.02 -17.27 -0.94
CA GLY A 19 -1.86 -18.32 -1.53
C GLY A 19 -2.98 -17.82 -2.45
N ALA A 20 -3.30 -16.53 -2.43
CA ALA A 20 -4.39 -15.95 -3.20
C ALA A 20 -3.93 -15.13 -4.43
N TRP A 21 -2.71 -14.61 -4.42
CA TRP A 21 -2.21 -13.79 -5.53
C TRP A 21 -1.44 -14.63 -6.55
N PRO A 22 -1.85 -14.69 -7.82
CA PRO A 22 -1.22 -15.54 -8.84
C PRO A 22 0.28 -15.31 -8.99
N GLU A 23 0.73 -14.07 -8.92
CA GLU A 23 2.14 -13.70 -9.04
C GLU A 23 2.97 -14.26 -7.87
N LEU A 24 2.41 -14.23 -6.65
CA LEU A 24 3.08 -14.75 -5.46
C LEU A 24 3.07 -16.27 -5.40
N ILE A 25 1.99 -16.91 -5.89
CA ILE A 25 1.92 -18.36 -6.06
C ILE A 25 3.04 -18.81 -7.00
N GLN A 26 3.17 -18.15 -8.15
CA GLN A 26 4.23 -18.47 -9.12
C GLN A 26 5.63 -18.28 -8.51
N LEU A 27 5.87 -17.18 -7.80
CA LEU A 27 7.15 -16.95 -7.14
C LEU A 27 7.46 -18.01 -6.08
N ARG A 28 6.48 -18.37 -5.25
CA ARG A 28 6.61 -19.42 -4.24
C ARG A 28 7.00 -20.75 -4.86
N ASP A 29 6.34 -21.12 -5.96
CA ASP A 29 6.51 -22.44 -6.61
C ASP A 29 7.80 -22.52 -7.42
N THR A 30 8.32 -21.41 -7.95
CA THR A 30 9.53 -21.37 -8.78
C THR A 30 10.80 -20.96 -8.04
N GLN A 31 10.70 -20.07 -7.05
CA GLN A 31 11.85 -19.45 -6.38
C GLN A 31 11.84 -19.64 -4.85
N GLY A 32 10.74 -20.17 -4.31
CA GLY A 32 10.61 -20.48 -2.91
C GLY A 32 9.82 -19.43 -2.11
N LEU A 33 9.44 -19.85 -0.93
CA LEU A 33 8.55 -19.09 -0.05
C LEU A 33 9.18 -17.78 0.47
N ASP A 34 10.48 -17.77 0.68
CA ASP A 34 11.20 -16.58 1.17
C ASP A 34 11.16 -15.44 0.16
N ILE A 35 11.29 -15.76 -1.12
CA ILE A 35 11.18 -14.77 -2.20
C ILE A 35 9.75 -14.23 -2.29
N ALA A 36 8.75 -15.11 -2.19
CA ALA A 36 7.35 -14.67 -2.18
C ALA A 36 7.03 -13.78 -0.97
N ARG A 37 7.57 -14.07 0.22
CA ARG A 37 7.45 -13.21 1.42
C ARG A 37 8.07 -11.83 1.19
N SER A 38 9.29 -11.80 0.66
CA SER A 38 10.00 -10.54 0.38
C SER A 38 9.24 -9.68 -0.64
N GLN A 39 8.76 -10.30 -1.72
CA GLN A 39 7.96 -9.60 -2.73
C GLN A 39 6.65 -9.05 -2.17
N LEU A 40 5.96 -9.81 -1.32
CA LEU A 40 4.75 -9.34 -0.65
C LEU A 40 5.05 -8.15 0.26
N ALA A 41 6.14 -8.23 1.05
CA ALA A 41 6.54 -7.15 1.96
C ALA A 41 6.85 -5.85 1.19
N GLU A 42 7.61 -5.90 0.10
CA GLU A 42 7.91 -4.75 -0.74
C GLU A 42 6.64 -4.15 -1.37
N THR A 43 5.77 -5.00 -1.88
CA THR A 43 4.51 -4.58 -2.49
C THR A 43 3.61 -3.85 -1.49
N LEU A 44 3.47 -4.42 -0.29
CA LEU A 44 2.66 -3.83 0.78
C LEU A 44 3.31 -2.58 1.38
N ALA A 45 4.64 -2.49 1.43
CA ALA A 45 5.33 -1.29 1.89
C ALA A 45 5.00 -0.08 0.99
N ASN A 46 5.05 -0.27 -0.33
CA ASN A 46 4.69 0.75 -1.31
C ASN A 46 3.21 1.14 -1.23
N TYR A 47 2.33 0.15 -1.09
CA TYR A 47 0.90 0.35 -0.93
C TYR A 47 0.56 1.12 0.35
N SER A 48 1.16 0.72 1.47
CA SER A 48 0.94 1.35 2.78
C SER A 48 1.40 2.80 2.80
N ALA A 49 2.56 3.08 2.21
CA ALA A 49 3.06 4.44 2.05
C ALA A 49 2.13 5.31 1.19
N TYR A 50 1.61 4.75 0.09
CA TYR A 50 0.67 5.46 -0.80
C TYR A 50 -0.67 5.76 -0.12
N LYS A 51 -1.20 4.82 0.67
CA LYS A 51 -2.48 4.96 1.38
C LYS A 51 -2.34 5.74 2.71
N GLY A 52 -1.14 5.90 3.23
CA GLY A 52 -0.90 6.39 4.59
C GLY A 52 -1.39 5.41 5.65
N PHE A 53 -1.32 4.11 5.41
CA PHE A 53 -1.71 3.07 6.35
C PHE A 53 -0.53 2.66 7.23
N GLU A 54 -0.82 2.22 8.45
CA GLU A 54 0.08 1.49 9.32
C GLU A 54 -0.18 0.00 9.15
N THR A 55 0.72 -0.70 8.47
CA THR A 55 0.48 -2.10 8.08
C THR A 55 1.31 -3.06 8.92
N LEU A 56 0.67 -4.11 9.41
CA LEU A 56 1.30 -5.24 10.07
C LEU A 56 1.07 -6.50 9.23
N LEU A 57 2.15 -7.00 8.65
CA LEU A 57 2.17 -8.24 7.88
C LEU A 57 2.53 -9.39 8.83
N VAL A 58 1.62 -10.35 8.99
CA VAL A 58 1.77 -11.45 9.93
C VAL A 58 2.05 -12.74 9.19
N PHE A 59 3.07 -13.48 9.64
CA PHE A 59 3.40 -14.82 9.16
C PHE A 59 3.45 -15.80 10.31
N ASP A 60 2.97 -17.03 10.08
CA ASP A 60 3.19 -18.13 10.99
C ASP A 60 4.67 -18.47 11.08
N ALA A 61 5.13 -18.78 12.28
CA ALA A 61 6.46 -19.36 12.50
C ALA A 61 6.49 -20.81 12.00
N TYR A 62 6.67 -21.00 10.71
CA TYR A 62 6.77 -22.34 10.11
C TYR A 62 8.06 -23.03 10.55
N GLY A 63 7.95 -24.02 11.46
CA GLY A 63 8.96 -25.07 11.66
C GLY A 63 10.33 -24.64 12.20
N GLN A 64 10.54 -23.37 12.51
CA GLN A 64 11.78 -22.90 13.12
C GLN A 64 11.56 -22.55 14.59
N PRO A 65 12.44 -22.99 15.50
CA PRO A 65 12.38 -22.63 16.93
C PRO A 65 12.80 -21.17 17.14
N GLN A 66 12.34 -20.25 16.29
CA GLN A 66 12.63 -18.84 16.45
C GLN A 66 11.58 -18.24 17.39
N THR A 67 12.10 -17.59 18.40
CA THR A 67 11.34 -16.70 19.27
C THR A 67 10.60 -15.68 18.41
N HIS A 68 9.36 -15.39 18.76
CA HIS A 68 8.56 -14.26 18.34
C HIS A 68 9.47 -13.11 17.87
N ARG A 69 9.41 -12.80 16.57
CA ARG A 69 10.20 -11.75 15.96
C ARG A 69 9.26 -10.74 15.29
N SER A 70 9.40 -9.50 15.71
CA SER A 70 8.76 -8.37 15.02
C SER A 70 9.87 -7.46 14.51
N GLU A 71 9.81 -7.11 13.24
CA GLU A 71 10.78 -6.22 12.62
C GLU A 71 10.07 -5.08 11.87
N LYS A 72 10.63 -3.88 12.01
CA LYS A 72 10.16 -2.73 11.27
C LYS A 72 10.79 -2.76 9.87
N PHE A 73 10.01 -3.03 8.86
CA PHE A 73 10.46 -3.11 7.47
C PHE A 73 10.57 -1.72 6.82
N THR A 74 9.54 -0.87 7.03
CA THR A 74 9.55 0.54 6.62
C THR A 74 8.86 1.40 7.68
N GLN A 75 8.73 2.71 7.43
CA GLN A 75 7.94 3.57 8.31
C GLN A 75 6.47 3.14 8.40
N HIS A 76 5.94 2.53 7.34
CA HIS A 76 4.52 2.18 7.20
C HIS A 76 4.24 0.68 7.29
N LEU A 77 5.26 -0.16 7.30
CA LEU A 77 5.13 -1.62 7.35
C LEU A 77 6.03 -2.22 8.42
N SER A 78 5.43 -3.06 9.26
CA SER A 78 6.13 -3.99 10.15
C SER A 78 5.78 -5.42 9.79
N ILE A 79 6.73 -6.33 9.96
CA ILE A 79 6.53 -7.77 9.74
C ILE A 79 6.58 -8.45 11.11
N HIS A 80 5.63 -9.34 11.35
CA HIS A 80 5.54 -10.10 12.58
C HIS A 80 5.52 -11.60 12.27
N TYR A 81 6.43 -12.32 12.88
CA TYR A 81 6.45 -13.78 12.88
C TYR A 81 5.90 -14.27 14.22
N THR A 82 4.89 -15.11 14.18
CA THR A 82 4.24 -15.63 15.40
C THR A 82 5.19 -16.52 16.19
N SER A 83 4.89 -16.71 17.47
CA SER A 83 5.61 -17.68 18.31
C SER A 83 5.27 -19.11 17.92
N PHE A 84 6.12 -20.05 18.29
CA PHE A 84 5.80 -21.47 18.15
C PHE A 84 4.46 -21.81 18.84
N GLY A 85 3.57 -22.46 18.11
CA GLY A 85 2.22 -22.80 18.59
C GLY A 85 1.18 -21.69 18.49
N GLN A 86 1.54 -20.50 18.03
CA GLN A 86 0.61 -19.42 17.71
C GLN A 86 0.46 -19.29 16.19
N THR A 87 -0.78 -19.26 15.70
CA THR A 87 -1.08 -19.04 14.30
C THR A 87 -1.22 -17.54 13.99
N ALA A 88 -1.04 -17.16 12.72
CA ALA A 88 -1.31 -15.78 12.25
C ALA A 88 -2.76 -15.39 12.56
N ASP A 89 -3.72 -16.32 12.35
CA ASP A 89 -5.13 -16.12 12.68
C ASP A 89 -5.33 -15.71 14.14
N SER A 90 -4.81 -16.52 15.07
CA SER A 90 -4.91 -16.25 16.50
C SER A 90 -4.27 -14.91 16.89
N TYR A 91 -3.14 -14.57 16.28
CA TYR A 91 -2.47 -13.30 16.52
C TYR A 91 -3.30 -12.10 16.03
N ILE A 92 -3.88 -12.21 14.83
CA ILE A 92 -4.74 -11.18 14.23
C ILE A 92 -6.01 -11.00 15.09
N GLU A 93 -6.65 -12.09 15.51
CA GLU A 93 -7.83 -12.04 16.38
C GLU A 93 -7.55 -11.35 17.72
N ILE A 94 -6.45 -11.71 18.38
CA ILE A 94 -6.01 -11.05 19.61
C ILE A 94 -5.74 -9.55 19.38
N SER A 95 -5.15 -9.21 18.24
CA SER A 95 -4.88 -7.82 17.86
C SER A 95 -6.18 -7.03 17.66
N CYS A 96 -7.20 -7.61 17.04
CA CYS A 96 -8.52 -7.03 16.88
C CYS A 96 -9.22 -6.85 18.24
N ALA A 97 -9.17 -7.85 19.11
CA ALA A 97 -9.74 -7.77 20.44
C ALA A 97 -9.09 -6.66 21.30
N LYS A 98 -7.76 -6.51 21.21
CA LYS A 98 -7.03 -5.44 21.90
C LYS A 98 -7.39 -4.07 21.32
N PHE A 99 -7.48 -3.95 20.00
CA PHE A 99 -7.83 -2.69 19.33
C PHE A 99 -9.24 -2.21 19.70
N ARG A 100 -10.19 -3.13 19.92
CA ARG A 100 -11.54 -2.79 20.39
C ARG A 100 -11.53 -1.96 21.67
N ASN A 101 -10.54 -2.16 22.54
CA ASN A 101 -10.37 -1.45 23.81
C ASN A 101 -9.33 -0.32 23.74
N ASP A 102 -8.72 -0.11 22.57
CA ASP A 102 -7.70 0.93 22.35
C ASP A 102 -8.36 2.28 22.04
N ILE A 103 -7.81 3.37 22.58
CA ILE A 103 -8.29 4.73 22.31
C ILE A 103 -8.15 5.10 20.81
N ARG A 104 -7.17 4.50 20.11
CA ARG A 104 -6.94 4.71 18.67
C ARG A 104 -8.12 4.33 17.78
N LYS A 105 -9.07 3.50 18.27
CA LYS A 105 -10.30 3.15 17.54
C LYS A 105 -11.18 4.34 17.17
N PHE A 106 -11.05 5.46 17.88
CA PHE A 106 -11.80 6.69 17.58
C PHE A 106 -11.14 7.53 16.49
N GLU A 107 -9.88 7.28 16.18
CA GLU A 107 -9.09 8.04 15.21
C GLU A 107 -8.71 7.23 13.97
N LYS A 108 -8.60 5.90 14.11
CA LYS A 108 -8.13 4.98 13.07
C LYS A 108 -9.11 3.86 12.84
N ARG A 109 -9.25 3.47 11.58
CA ARG A 109 -9.94 2.26 11.18
C ARG A 109 -9.02 1.06 11.35
N LEU A 110 -9.55 -0.08 11.73
CA LEU A 110 -8.84 -1.36 11.71
C LEU A 110 -9.36 -2.18 10.54
N ILE A 111 -8.47 -2.56 9.62
CA ILE A 111 -8.79 -3.36 8.44
C ILE A 111 -8.01 -4.66 8.54
N VAL A 112 -8.67 -5.80 8.27
CA VAL A 112 -8.04 -7.11 8.23
C VAL A 112 -8.17 -7.70 6.84
N ALA A 113 -7.03 -8.05 6.24
CA ALA A 113 -6.97 -8.69 4.92
C ALA A 113 -6.73 -10.19 5.08
N THR A 114 -7.77 -10.98 4.81
CA THR A 114 -7.76 -12.44 4.81
C THR A 114 -8.86 -12.97 3.92
N SER A 115 -8.67 -14.15 3.31
CA SER A 115 -9.72 -14.88 2.59
C SER A 115 -10.35 -16.00 3.41
N ASP A 116 -9.89 -16.20 4.65
CA ASP A 116 -10.49 -17.18 5.56
C ASP A 116 -11.87 -16.69 6.03
N ARG A 117 -12.89 -17.57 5.84
CA ARG A 117 -14.29 -17.24 6.21
C ARG A 117 -14.49 -17.19 7.71
N THR A 118 -13.82 -18.07 8.46
CA THR A 118 -13.93 -18.15 9.91
C THR A 118 -13.29 -16.92 10.54
N GLN A 119 -12.08 -16.60 10.12
CA GLN A 119 -11.36 -15.40 10.55
C GLN A 119 -12.15 -14.12 10.24
N ARG A 120 -12.79 -14.05 9.06
CA ARG A 120 -13.66 -12.93 8.69
C ARG A 120 -14.76 -12.67 9.72
N LEU A 121 -15.48 -13.72 10.13
CA LEU A 121 -16.58 -13.59 11.08
C LEU A 121 -16.08 -13.08 12.44
N THR A 122 -14.95 -13.60 12.89
CA THR A 122 -14.33 -13.21 14.16
C THR A 122 -13.88 -11.75 14.16
N VAL A 123 -13.13 -11.31 13.13
CA VAL A 123 -12.59 -9.96 13.08
C VAL A 123 -13.68 -8.89 12.93
N VAL A 124 -14.72 -9.18 12.14
CA VAL A 124 -15.90 -8.31 12.03
C VAL A 124 -16.64 -8.21 13.36
N GLY A 125 -16.74 -9.33 14.10
CA GLY A 125 -17.32 -9.36 15.44
C GLY A 125 -16.58 -8.48 16.46
N TYR A 126 -15.27 -8.27 16.27
CA TYR A 126 -14.49 -7.29 17.05
C TYR A 126 -14.60 -5.84 16.56
N GLY A 127 -15.31 -5.60 15.45
CA GLY A 127 -15.49 -4.26 14.89
C GLY A 127 -14.44 -3.86 13.88
N ALA A 128 -13.60 -4.79 13.40
CA ALA A 128 -12.69 -4.54 12.30
C ALA A 128 -13.42 -4.59 10.94
N GLU A 129 -12.94 -3.81 9.99
CA GLU A 129 -13.36 -3.94 8.60
C GLU A 129 -12.63 -5.14 7.97
N TRP A 130 -13.34 -5.90 7.17
CA TRP A 130 -12.76 -7.03 6.47
C TRP A 130 -12.54 -6.74 4.99
N MET A 131 -11.43 -7.26 4.47
CA MET A 131 -11.04 -7.22 3.06
C MET A 131 -10.54 -8.61 2.65
N SER A 132 -10.97 -9.14 1.50
CA SER A 132 -10.38 -10.38 1.00
C SER A 132 -8.97 -10.16 0.47
N ALA A 133 -8.14 -11.21 0.44
CA ALA A 133 -6.81 -11.14 -0.16
C ALA A 133 -6.88 -10.71 -1.64
N THR A 134 -7.88 -11.17 -2.38
CA THR A 134 -8.11 -10.78 -3.78
C THR A 134 -8.48 -9.30 -3.90
N GLN A 135 -9.32 -8.80 -3.00
CA GLN A 135 -9.71 -7.39 -2.98
C GLN A 135 -8.51 -6.49 -2.64
N LEU A 136 -7.66 -6.91 -1.68
CA LEU A 136 -6.39 -6.23 -1.38
C LEU A 136 -5.49 -6.16 -2.63
N GLY A 137 -5.34 -7.27 -3.38
CA GLY A 137 -4.56 -7.29 -4.61
C GLY A 137 -5.08 -6.31 -5.68
N SER A 138 -6.40 -6.25 -5.84
CA SER A 138 -7.03 -5.29 -6.76
C SER A 138 -6.74 -3.84 -6.35
N ASP A 139 -6.82 -3.52 -5.06
CA ASP A 139 -6.58 -2.17 -4.54
C ASP A 139 -5.09 -1.77 -4.63
N VAL A 140 -4.19 -2.73 -4.42
CA VAL A 140 -2.75 -2.57 -4.65
C VAL A 140 -2.47 -2.23 -6.12
N ASN A 141 -3.01 -3.00 -7.06
CA ASN A 141 -2.82 -2.79 -8.48
C ASN A 141 -3.35 -1.42 -8.93
N LEU A 142 -4.52 -1.01 -8.47
CA LEU A 142 -5.06 0.32 -8.72
C LEU A 142 -4.16 1.43 -8.19
N SER A 143 -3.57 1.24 -7.03
CA SER A 143 -2.64 2.20 -6.42
C SER A 143 -1.37 2.36 -7.27
N VAL A 144 -0.80 1.26 -7.74
CA VAL A 144 0.36 1.27 -8.64
C VAL A 144 0.05 2.00 -9.95
N GLN A 145 -1.12 1.75 -10.54
CA GLN A 145 -1.53 2.45 -11.77
C GLN A 145 -1.67 3.96 -11.54
N LYS A 146 -2.27 4.40 -10.43
CA LYS A 146 -2.40 5.82 -10.08
C LYS A 146 -1.06 6.50 -9.89
N VAL A 147 -0.09 5.83 -9.24
CA VAL A 147 1.28 6.36 -9.08
C VAL A 147 1.96 6.49 -10.44
N LYS A 148 1.90 5.48 -11.30
CA LYS A 148 2.46 5.51 -12.66
C LYS A 148 1.84 6.62 -13.51
N HIS A 149 0.53 6.86 -13.40
CA HIS A 149 -0.15 7.95 -14.11
C HIS A 149 0.31 9.33 -13.63
N ARG A 150 0.55 9.54 -12.34
CA ARG A 150 1.07 10.80 -11.79
C ARG A 150 2.52 11.06 -12.20
N GLN A 151 3.32 10.02 -12.38
CA GLN A 151 4.73 10.10 -12.79
C GLN A 151 4.92 10.24 -14.29
N LYS A 152 3.91 9.95 -15.12
CA LYS A 152 3.98 10.27 -16.54
C LYS A 152 4.12 11.80 -16.66
N PRO A 153 5.22 12.32 -17.26
CA PRO A 153 5.31 13.77 -17.51
C PRO A 153 4.05 14.11 -18.28
N GLN A 154 3.23 15.01 -17.72
CA GLN A 154 2.20 15.65 -18.53
C GLN A 154 2.94 16.09 -19.78
N LYS A 155 2.65 15.45 -20.93
CA LYS A 155 3.05 16.01 -22.22
C LYS A 155 2.52 17.43 -22.12
N ARG A 156 3.43 18.39 -21.85
CA ARG A 156 3.10 19.80 -21.96
C ARG A 156 2.34 19.85 -23.26
N SER A 157 1.04 20.08 -23.19
CA SER A 157 0.26 20.39 -24.36
C SER A 157 1.15 21.42 -25.04
N LYS A 158 1.60 21.13 -26.27
CA LYS A 158 2.31 22.13 -27.05
C LYS A 158 1.41 23.32 -26.91
N GLN A 159 1.75 24.24 -25.98
CA GLN A 159 1.15 25.54 -26.00
C GLN A 159 1.30 25.94 -27.45
N ARG A 160 0.20 25.85 -28.19
CA ARG A 160 0.09 26.50 -29.46
C ARG A 160 0.42 27.92 -29.09
N PHE A 161 1.69 28.29 -29.28
CA PHE A 161 2.11 29.65 -29.06
C PHE A 161 1.09 30.45 -29.85
N LEU A 162 0.37 31.32 -29.16
CA LEU A 162 -0.56 32.26 -29.80
C LEU A 162 0.13 32.97 -30.99
N SER A 163 1.48 33.03 -30.98
CA SER A 163 2.30 33.50 -32.10
C SER A 163 2.05 32.78 -33.43
N LYS A 164 1.61 31.50 -33.45
CA LYS A 164 1.29 30.82 -34.73
C LYS A 164 -0.09 31.12 -35.27
N SER A 165 -0.97 31.70 -34.47
CA SER A 165 -2.31 32.15 -34.91
C SER A 165 -2.38 33.66 -35.20
N LEU A 166 -1.30 34.37 -34.97
CA LEU A 166 -1.21 35.79 -35.22
C LEU A 166 -0.76 36.07 -36.67
N ASN A 167 -1.40 37.05 -37.29
CA ASN A 167 -1.03 37.57 -38.60
C ASN A 167 0.47 37.95 -38.60
N PRO A 168 1.24 37.73 -39.71
CA PRO A 168 2.67 38.01 -39.80
C PRO A 168 3.07 39.45 -39.38
N GLU A 169 2.24 40.43 -39.64
CA GLU A 169 2.47 41.83 -39.20
C GLU A 169 2.43 42.01 -37.68
N THR A 170 1.54 41.28 -37.00
CA THR A 170 1.41 41.32 -35.54
C THR A 170 2.58 40.58 -34.87
N GLN A 171 3.08 39.51 -35.51
CA GLN A 171 4.29 38.81 -35.04
C GLN A 171 5.53 39.72 -35.13
N ALA A 172 5.68 40.48 -36.22
CA ALA A 172 6.78 41.42 -36.39
C ALA A 172 6.73 42.57 -35.38
N LYS A 173 5.55 43.10 -35.06
CA LYS A 173 5.35 44.12 -34.02
C LYS A 173 5.70 43.64 -32.65
N LEU A 174 5.29 42.42 -32.28
CA LEU A 174 5.63 41.80 -31.00
C LEU A 174 7.11 41.49 -30.86
N ALA A 175 7.78 41.08 -31.95
CA ALA A 175 9.21 40.86 -31.94
C ALA A 175 10.00 42.15 -31.69
N LYS A 176 9.57 43.26 -32.30
CA LYS A 176 10.17 44.60 -32.08
C LYS A 176 9.98 45.12 -30.66
N LEU A 177 8.79 44.92 -30.08
CA LEU A 177 8.52 45.29 -28.69
C LEU A 177 9.37 44.48 -27.67
N ARG A 178 9.67 43.22 -28.00
CA ARG A 178 10.51 42.39 -27.15
C ARG A 178 11.98 42.77 -27.16
N LEU A 179 12.46 43.30 -28.26
CA LEU A 179 13.82 43.82 -28.39
C LEU A 179 14.01 45.17 -27.69
N ASN A 180 12.97 46.04 -27.67
CA ASN A 180 13.02 47.33 -26.97
C ASN A 180 12.81 47.28 -25.46
N LEU A 181 12.56 46.11 -24.88
CA LEU A 181 12.44 45.86 -23.42
C LEU A 181 13.73 45.31 -22.83
N MET A 182 14.81 45.17 -23.61
CA MET A 182 16.10 44.63 -23.17
C MET A 182 17.23 45.68 -23.17
N ASP A 183 16.90 47.00 -23.31
CA ASP A 183 17.81 48.14 -23.07
C ASP A 183 17.51 48.83 -21.75
#